data_9166e73b1d28ce0807ed1198924c4c2a
#
_entry.id   9166e73b1d28ce0807ed1198924c4c2a
#
_cell.length_a   1.000
_cell.length_b   1.000
_cell.length_c   1.000
_cell.angle_alpha   90.00
_cell.angle_beta   90.00
_cell.angle_gamma   90.00
#
_symmetry.space_group_name_H-M   'P 1'
#
loop_
_entity.id
_entity.type
_entity.pdbx_description
1 polymer ?
#
loop_
_entity_poly.entity_id
_entity_poly.type
_entity_poly.pdbx_seq_one_letter_code
_entity_poly.pdbx_strand_id
1 'polypeptide(L)'
;MASGAWPIPVLQSEPYDGIVASGGLPFDPNGAGNDAAAFAALKARLPVGASAVCSPARRTRETALRLGLDPVEQSAFREQDFGAWTGRRHDDLITELGAAYHEFWKSPAGNRPPGGESFVDQIDRARAGLALLPPGDAVLVVHSGTIRAMLAIALDVVPDSALRFVIDPLSLTRIDRLAGGWRVVAVNTR
;
A
#
# COMPACT_ATOMS: atom_id res chain seq x y z
N MET A 1 -40.07 12.82 2.59
CA MET A 1 -38.67 12.59 2.19
C MET A 1 -38.14 11.51 3.11
N ALA A 2 -38.07 10.27 2.60
CA ALA A 2 -37.65 9.10 3.37
C ALA A 2 -36.13 9.02 3.33
N SER A 3 -35.48 9.10 4.49
CA SER A 3 -34.07 8.82 4.69
C SER A 3 -33.84 7.31 4.47
N GLY A 4 -33.38 6.96 3.28
CA GLY A 4 -32.95 5.59 3.00
C GLY A 4 -31.71 5.25 3.81
N ALA A 5 -31.89 4.63 4.97
CA ALA A 5 -30.83 3.91 5.63
C ALA A 5 -30.47 2.72 4.72
N TRP A 6 -29.25 2.69 4.23
CA TRP A 6 -28.68 1.52 3.57
C TRP A 6 -28.63 0.39 4.61
N PRO A 7 -29.31 -0.75 4.37
CA PRO A 7 -29.10 -1.91 5.22
C PRO A 7 -27.66 -2.36 4.95
N ILE A 8 -26.80 -2.27 5.94
CA ILE A 8 -25.52 -2.98 5.95
C ILE A 8 -25.91 -4.46 6.08
N PRO A 9 -25.73 -5.30 5.05
CA PRO A 9 -25.96 -6.73 5.23
C PRO A 9 -24.96 -7.20 6.27
N VAL A 10 -25.44 -7.71 7.40
CA VAL A 10 -24.66 -8.53 8.30
C VAL A 10 -24.45 -9.84 7.53
N LEU A 11 -23.39 -9.87 6.72
CA LEU A 11 -22.99 -11.09 6.02
C LEU A 11 -22.42 -12.06 7.05
N GLN A 12 -23.23 -13.03 7.42
CA GLN A 12 -22.78 -14.24 8.08
C GLN A 12 -21.84 -15.00 7.15
N SER A 13 -20.63 -15.26 7.63
CA SER A 13 -19.68 -16.33 7.25
C SER A 13 -19.63 -16.78 5.79
N GLU A 14 -19.38 -15.87 4.86
CA GLU A 14 -18.79 -16.26 3.59
C GLU A 14 -17.28 -16.34 3.76
N PRO A 15 -16.59 -17.36 3.21
CA PRO A 15 -15.14 -17.36 3.19
C PRO A 15 -14.64 -16.14 2.39
N TYR A 16 -13.88 -15.26 3.01
CA TYR A 16 -13.29 -14.10 2.38
C TYR A 16 -11.77 -14.18 2.46
N ASP A 17 -11.12 -13.73 1.40
CA ASP A 17 -9.67 -13.65 1.34
C ASP A 17 -9.21 -12.38 2.06
N GLY A 18 -8.54 -12.53 3.18
CA GLY A 18 -7.96 -11.41 3.93
C GLY A 18 -6.60 -11.01 3.34
N ILE A 19 -6.48 -9.79 2.86
CA ILE A 19 -5.24 -9.23 2.37
C ILE A 19 -4.68 -8.27 3.41
N VAL A 20 -3.52 -8.61 3.95
CA VAL A 20 -2.80 -7.80 4.93
C VAL A 20 -1.59 -7.18 4.25
N ALA A 21 -1.52 -5.86 4.25
CA ALA A 21 -0.41 -5.12 3.67
C ALA A 21 0.36 -4.34 4.73
N SER A 22 1.69 -4.40 4.68
CA SER A 22 2.59 -3.64 5.53
C SER A 22 3.59 -2.86 4.69
N GLY A 23 3.84 -1.60 5.07
CA GLY A 23 4.93 -0.80 4.51
C GLY A 23 6.29 -1.36 4.94
N GLY A 24 7.19 -1.61 3.99
CA GLY A 24 8.57 -1.95 4.28
C GLY A 24 9.31 -0.78 4.94
N LEU A 25 10.28 -1.10 5.79
CA LEU A 25 11.16 -0.09 6.38
C LEU A 25 11.95 0.63 5.28
N PRO A 26 12.25 1.94 5.46
CA PRO A 26 13.29 2.58 4.68
C PRO A 26 14.60 1.78 4.80
N PHE A 27 15.36 1.71 3.72
CA PHE A 27 16.70 1.12 3.79
C PHE A 27 17.57 1.99 4.72
N ASP A 28 17.98 1.42 5.86
CA ASP A 28 18.96 2.03 6.74
C ASP A 28 20.22 1.16 6.76
N PRO A 29 21.32 1.62 6.11
CA PRO A 29 22.58 0.90 6.11
C PRO A 29 23.20 0.76 7.51
N ASN A 30 22.78 1.59 8.47
CA ASN A 30 23.31 1.62 9.84
C ASN A 30 22.46 0.81 10.84
N GLY A 31 21.37 0.15 10.38
CA GLY A 31 20.59 -0.78 11.21
C GLY A 31 19.68 -0.13 12.27
N ALA A 32 19.42 1.19 12.21
CA ALA A 32 18.52 1.88 13.13
C ALA A 32 17.04 1.43 13.01
N GLY A 33 16.69 0.69 11.93
CA GLY A 33 15.39 0.05 11.76
C GLY A 33 15.24 -1.30 12.48
N ASN A 34 16.05 -1.61 13.47
CA ASN A 34 16.10 -2.90 14.14
C ASN A 34 15.20 -2.96 15.39
N ASP A 35 13.96 -2.48 15.29
CA ASP A 35 12.98 -2.67 16.36
C ASP A 35 12.46 -4.12 16.34
N ALA A 36 13.19 -5.02 17.00
CA ALA A 36 12.83 -6.43 17.11
C ALA A 36 11.44 -6.63 17.75
N ALA A 37 11.04 -5.74 18.65
CA ALA A 37 9.73 -5.79 19.31
C ALA A 37 8.61 -5.45 18.31
N ALA A 38 8.80 -4.41 17.46
CA ALA A 38 7.84 -4.06 16.40
C ALA A 38 7.69 -5.19 15.37
N PHE A 39 8.81 -5.84 14.97
CA PHE A 39 8.75 -7.00 14.08
C PHE A 39 8.01 -8.17 14.72
N ALA A 40 8.26 -8.48 16.01
CA ALA A 40 7.57 -9.55 16.73
C ALA A 40 6.07 -9.27 16.85
N ALA A 41 5.70 -8.04 17.19
CA ALA A 41 4.31 -7.60 17.32
C ALA A 41 3.57 -7.70 15.99
N LEU A 42 4.20 -7.23 14.89
CA LEU A 42 3.62 -7.34 13.56
C LEU A 42 3.46 -8.81 13.13
N LYS A 43 4.52 -9.62 13.31
CA LYS A 43 4.50 -11.05 12.97
C LYS A 43 3.37 -11.81 13.66
N ALA A 44 3.10 -11.51 14.93
CA ALA A 44 2.03 -12.16 15.70
C ALA A 44 0.62 -11.88 15.17
N ARG A 45 0.47 -10.86 14.34
CA ARG A 45 -0.81 -10.44 13.74
C ARG A 45 -1.00 -10.94 12.31
N LEU A 46 0.03 -11.55 11.72
CA LEU A 46 -0.07 -12.07 10.36
C LEU A 46 -0.87 -13.38 10.33
N PRO A 47 -1.70 -13.59 9.31
CA PRO A 47 -2.45 -14.85 9.16
C PRO A 47 -1.51 -16.02 8.90
N VAL A 48 -1.77 -17.14 9.59
CA VAL A 48 -0.98 -18.37 9.43
C VAL A 48 -1.34 -19.04 8.11
N GLY A 49 -0.32 -19.44 7.36
CA GLY A 49 -0.54 -20.13 6.07
C GLY A 49 -0.89 -19.21 4.90
N ALA A 50 -0.86 -17.89 5.10
CA ALA A 50 -1.09 -16.94 4.03
C ALA A 50 -0.01 -17.00 2.96
N SER A 51 -0.38 -16.74 1.71
CA SER A 51 0.59 -16.50 0.65
C SER A 51 1.35 -15.18 0.92
N ALA A 52 2.67 -15.20 0.71
CA ALA A 52 3.49 -14.01 0.92
C ALA A 52 3.91 -13.40 -0.43
N VAL A 53 3.73 -12.09 -0.55
CA VAL A 53 4.11 -11.32 -1.75
C VAL A 53 4.88 -10.08 -1.30
N CYS A 54 5.90 -9.68 -2.05
CA CYS A 54 6.55 -8.40 -1.81
C CYS A 54 6.78 -7.62 -3.11
N SER A 55 7.00 -6.32 -2.97
CA SER A 55 7.58 -5.50 -4.03
C SER A 55 9.02 -5.96 -4.32
N PRO A 56 9.54 -5.78 -5.57
CA PRO A 56 10.92 -6.12 -5.90
C PRO A 56 11.98 -5.26 -5.20
N ALA A 57 11.56 -4.22 -4.46
CA ALA A 57 12.52 -3.36 -3.75
C ALA A 57 13.23 -4.13 -2.63
N ARG A 58 14.55 -3.91 -2.49
CA ARG A 58 15.37 -4.56 -1.47
C ARG A 58 14.77 -4.43 -0.06
N ARG A 59 14.31 -3.21 0.32
CA ARG A 59 13.73 -2.94 1.64
C ARG A 59 12.49 -3.79 1.96
N THR A 60 11.61 -4.03 0.99
CA THR A 60 10.39 -4.83 1.19
C THR A 60 10.71 -6.32 1.29
N ARG A 61 11.63 -6.79 0.49
CA ARG A 61 12.13 -8.17 0.57
C ARG A 61 12.81 -8.46 1.91
N GLU A 62 13.72 -7.60 2.35
CA GLU A 62 14.39 -7.74 3.65
C GLU A 62 13.40 -7.68 4.81
N THR A 63 12.40 -6.80 4.75
CA THR A 63 11.33 -6.74 5.75
C THR A 63 10.52 -8.04 5.78
N ALA A 64 10.15 -8.59 4.63
CA ALA A 64 9.42 -9.86 4.55
C ALA A 64 10.21 -11.03 5.15
N LEU A 65 11.50 -11.14 4.82
CA LEU A 65 12.38 -12.17 5.37
C LEU A 65 12.51 -12.05 6.90
N ARG A 66 12.63 -10.83 7.44
CA ARG A 66 12.65 -10.59 8.89
C ARG A 66 11.35 -10.98 9.59
N LEU A 67 10.21 -10.85 8.92
CA LEU A 67 8.92 -11.35 9.40
C LEU A 67 8.81 -12.88 9.34
N GLY A 68 9.80 -13.55 8.74
CA GLY A 68 9.82 -15.00 8.56
C GLY A 68 8.93 -15.46 7.41
N LEU A 69 8.68 -14.58 6.43
CA LEU A 69 7.94 -14.86 5.22
C LEU A 69 8.90 -15.30 4.10
N ASP A 70 8.40 -16.12 3.17
CA ASP A 70 9.07 -16.48 1.92
C ASP A 70 8.27 -15.84 0.75
N PRO A 71 8.53 -14.58 0.40
CA PRO A 71 7.67 -13.84 -0.49
C PRO A 71 7.98 -14.09 -1.97
N VAL A 72 6.94 -14.14 -2.79
CA VAL A 72 7.04 -13.99 -4.24
C VAL A 72 7.14 -12.50 -4.59
N GLU A 73 8.13 -12.12 -5.38
CA GLU A 73 8.26 -10.74 -5.86
C GLU A 73 7.23 -10.45 -6.96
N GLN A 74 6.51 -9.32 -6.82
CA GLN A 74 5.54 -8.88 -7.82
C GLN A 74 5.70 -7.40 -8.14
N SER A 75 6.09 -7.10 -9.38
CA SER A 75 6.37 -5.74 -9.84
C SER A 75 5.13 -4.83 -9.84
N ALA A 76 3.93 -5.40 -9.91
CA ALA A 76 2.69 -4.64 -9.77
C ALA A 76 2.57 -3.91 -8.43
N PHE A 77 3.30 -4.31 -7.40
CA PHE A 77 3.27 -3.70 -6.07
C PHE A 77 4.48 -2.83 -5.74
N ARG A 78 5.30 -2.45 -6.72
CA ARG A 78 6.40 -1.50 -6.48
C ARG A 78 5.85 -0.12 -6.08
N GLU A 79 6.68 0.69 -5.43
CA GLU A 79 6.35 2.09 -5.11
C GLU A 79 6.14 2.90 -6.39
N GLN A 80 5.45 4.04 -6.26
CA GLN A 80 5.29 4.99 -7.37
C GLN A 80 6.66 5.36 -7.94
N ASP A 81 6.76 5.34 -9.25
CA ASP A 81 7.95 5.79 -9.94
C ASP A 81 7.90 7.32 -10.10
N PHE A 82 8.74 8.00 -9.34
CA PHE A 82 8.87 9.45 -9.42
C PHE A 82 9.84 9.91 -10.53
N GLY A 83 10.30 9.00 -11.40
CA GLY A 83 11.15 9.32 -12.53
C GLY A 83 12.37 10.15 -12.12
N ALA A 84 12.55 11.32 -12.77
CA ALA A 84 13.67 12.22 -12.48
C ALA A 84 13.68 12.79 -11.05
N TRP A 85 12.60 12.64 -10.28
CA TRP A 85 12.51 13.09 -8.89
C TRP A 85 12.86 11.99 -7.89
N THR A 86 13.05 10.77 -8.33
CA THR A 86 13.40 9.64 -7.45
C THR A 86 14.68 9.90 -6.69
N GLY A 87 14.63 9.76 -5.36
CA GLY A 87 15.77 9.96 -4.47
C GLY A 87 16.15 11.43 -4.20
N ARG A 88 15.44 12.38 -4.79
CA ARG A 88 15.67 13.81 -4.57
C ARG A 88 14.90 14.32 -3.35
N ARG A 89 15.47 15.31 -2.66
CA ARG A 89 14.79 15.97 -1.54
C ARG A 89 13.73 16.94 -2.06
N HIS A 90 12.63 17.06 -1.32
CA HIS A 90 11.56 18.00 -1.66
C HIS A 90 12.07 19.45 -1.75
N ASP A 91 12.91 19.88 -0.80
CA ASP A 91 13.46 21.24 -0.76
C ASP A 91 14.30 21.57 -2.00
N ASP A 92 15.08 20.59 -2.49
CA ASP A 92 15.88 20.75 -3.70
C ASP A 92 14.97 20.89 -4.93
N LEU A 93 13.91 20.08 -5.01
CA LEU A 93 12.92 20.14 -6.09
C LEU A 93 12.13 21.47 -6.06
N ILE A 94 11.74 21.96 -4.88
CA ILE A 94 11.09 23.27 -4.74
C ILE A 94 12.01 24.37 -5.25
N THR A 95 13.28 24.34 -4.86
CA THR A 95 14.26 25.35 -5.25
C THR A 95 14.50 25.37 -6.76
N GLU A 96 14.59 24.19 -7.39
CA GLU A 96 14.90 24.05 -8.81
C GLU A 96 13.70 24.33 -9.71
N LEU A 97 12.52 23.78 -9.35
CA LEU A 97 11.34 23.77 -10.19
C LEU A 97 10.36 24.91 -9.88
N GLY A 98 10.44 25.51 -8.71
CA GLY A 98 9.61 26.66 -8.31
C GLY A 98 8.12 26.39 -8.51
N ALA A 99 7.49 27.21 -9.35
CA ALA A 99 6.06 27.14 -9.62
C ALA A 99 5.62 25.78 -10.22
N ALA A 100 6.44 25.13 -11.02
CA ALA A 100 6.12 23.84 -11.62
C ALA A 100 5.96 22.73 -10.58
N TYR A 101 6.78 22.76 -9.50
CA TYR A 101 6.63 21.85 -8.39
C TYR A 101 5.30 22.05 -7.65
N HIS A 102 4.93 23.28 -7.38
CA HIS A 102 3.65 23.59 -6.73
C HIS A 102 2.44 23.23 -7.60
N GLU A 103 2.56 23.42 -8.92
CA GLU A 103 1.50 23.00 -9.85
C GLU A 103 1.27 21.50 -9.85
N PHE A 104 2.35 20.70 -9.77
CA PHE A 104 2.24 19.25 -9.63
C PHE A 104 1.37 18.85 -8.42
N TRP A 105 1.58 19.49 -7.27
CA TRP A 105 0.88 19.15 -6.02
C TRP A 105 -0.56 19.64 -5.91
N LYS A 106 -1.06 20.40 -6.91
CA LYS A 106 -2.49 20.75 -6.98
C LYS A 106 -3.37 19.55 -7.36
N SER A 107 -2.84 18.60 -8.12
CA SER A 107 -3.51 17.35 -8.50
C SER A 107 -2.52 16.18 -8.50
N PRO A 108 -1.95 15.82 -7.33
CA PRO A 108 -0.84 14.89 -7.24
C PRO A 108 -1.19 13.49 -7.73
N ALA A 109 -2.47 13.10 -7.68
CA ALA A 109 -2.87 11.79 -8.14
C ALA A 109 -2.83 11.65 -9.67
N GLY A 110 -3.18 12.70 -10.41
CA GLY A 110 -3.22 12.68 -11.87
C GLY A 110 -1.91 13.12 -12.54
N ASN A 111 -1.13 13.95 -11.86
CA ASN A 111 0.10 14.49 -12.42
C ASN A 111 1.23 13.45 -12.41
N ARG A 112 2.11 13.53 -13.44
CA ARG A 112 3.27 12.65 -13.58
C ARG A 112 4.55 13.43 -13.40
N PRO A 113 5.49 12.95 -12.56
CA PRO A 113 6.85 13.46 -12.58
C PRO A 113 7.52 13.15 -13.93
N PRO A 114 8.52 13.94 -14.37
CA PRO A 114 9.22 13.68 -15.62
C PRO A 114 9.81 12.27 -15.69
N GLY A 115 9.39 11.47 -16.66
CA GLY A 115 9.82 10.08 -16.84
C GLY A 115 9.25 9.09 -15.80
N GLY A 116 8.31 9.53 -14.96
CA GLY A 116 7.68 8.70 -13.95
C GLY A 116 6.22 8.33 -14.25
N GLU A 117 5.53 7.81 -13.25
CA GLU A 117 4.11 7.45 -13.32
C GLU A 117 3.26 8.35 -12.41
N SER A 118 1.97 8.53 -12.74
CA SER A 118 1.00 9.15 -11.83
C SER A 118 0.57 8.16 -10.74
N PHE A 119 -0.05 8.67 -9.68
CA PHE A 119 -0.66 7.79 -8.69
C PHE A 119 -1.84 6.99 -9.26
N VAL A 120 -2.55 7.53 -10.27
CA VAL A 120 -3.58 6.80 -11.01
C VAL A 120 -2.98 5.57 -11.72
N ASP A 121 -1.82 5.72 -12.37
CA ASP A 121 -1.14 4.57 -13.00
C ASP A 121 -0.74 3.51 -11.96
N GLN A 122 -0.30 3.95 -10.78
CA GLN A 122 0.00 3.06 -9.67
C GLN A 122 -1.25 2.30 -9.20
N ILE A 123 -2.40 2.96 -9.10
CA ILE A 123 -3.69 2.33 -8.78
C ILE A 123 -4.03 1.25 -9.81
N ASP A 124 -3.91 1.54 -11.10
CA ASP A 124 -4.27 0.60 -12.15
C ASP A 124 -3.39 -0.66 -12.13
N ARG A 125 -2.07 -0.50 -11.96
CA ARG A 125 -1.21 -1.68 -11.85
C ARG A 125 -1.38 -2.44 -10.52
N ALA A 126 -1.69 -1.73 -9.40
CA ALA A 126 -2.02 -2.38 -8.14
C ALA A 126 -3.31 -3.20 -8.25
N ARG A 127 -4.32 -2.68 -8.96
CA ARG A 127 -5.57 -3.41 -9.27
C ARG A 127 -5.29 -4.68 -10.05
N ALA A 128 -4.45 -4.61 -11.08
CA ALA A 128 -4.03 -5.79 -11.84
C ALA A 128 -3.27 -6.80 -10.95
N GLY A 129 -2.40 -6.31 -10.06
CA GLY A 129 -1.68 -7.16 -9.10
C GLY A 129 -2.59 -7.87 -8.12
N LEU A 130 -3.59 -7.17 -7.57
CA LEU A 130 -4.59 -7.77 -6.66
C LEU A 130 -5.43 -8.86 -7.35
N ALA A 131 -5.74 -8.69 -8.64
CA ALA A 131 -6.48 -9.70 -9.41
C ALA A 131 -5.67 -10.99 -9.66
N LEU A 132 -4.35 -10.92 -9.59
CA LEU A 132 -3.44 -12.07 -9.77
C LEU A 132 -3.12 -12.80 -8.47
N LEU A 133 -3.53 -12.27 -7.31
CA LEU A 133 -3.32 -12.97 -6.04
C LEU A 133 -4.13 -14.28 -6.00
N PRO A 134 -3.53 -15.36 -5.49
CA PRO A 134 -4.26 -16.61 -5.31
C PRO A 134 -5.44 -16.43 -4.35
N PRO A 135 -6.43 -17.35 -4.38
CA PRO A 135 -7.45 -17.41 -3.34
C PRO A 135 -6.84 -17.65 -1.96
N GLY A 136 -7.53 -17.18 -0.93
CA GLY A 136 -7.10 -17.30 0.46
C GLY A 136 -6.39 -16.05 1.00
N ASP A 137 -5.87 -16.14 2.22
CA ASP A 137 -5.17 -15.04 2.86
C ASP A 137 -3.84 -14.73 2.18
N ALA A 138 -3.51 -13.46 2.08
CA ALA A 138 -2.25 -12.97 1.53
C ALA A 138 -1.62 -11.90 2.41
N VAL A 139 -0.31 -11.96 2.57
CA VAL A 139 0.51 -10.93 3.22
C VAL A 139 1.33 -10.21 2.16
N LEU A 140 1.14 -8.91 2.03
CA LEU A 140 1.85 -8.06 1.08
C LEU A 140 2.82 -7.13 1.82
N VAL A 141 4.11 -7.28 1.56
CA VAL A 141 5.12 -6.34 2.07
C VAL A 141 5.49 -5.37 0.96
N VAL A 142 4.97 -4.15 1.07
CA VAL A 142 4.96 -3.18 -0.02
C VAL A 142 5.34 -1.76 0.45
N HIS A 143 4.73 -0.73 -0.07
CA HIS A 143 5.07 0.66 0.19
C HIS A 143 3.83 1.47 0.57
N SER A 144 4.03 2.63 1.19
CA SER A 144 2.93 3.51 1.60
C SER A 144 2.06 3.95 0.42
N GLY A 145 2.67 4.28 -0.73
CA GLY A 145 1.93 4.62 -1.95
C GLY A 145 1.11 3.44 -2.48
N THR A 146 1.70 2.23 -2.48
CA THR A 146 0.99 1.02 -2.89
C THR A 146 -0.20 0.70 -1.98
N ILE A 147 -0.05 0.88 -0.65
CA ILE A 147 -1.16 0.67 0.30
C ILE A 147 -2.27 1.70 0.05
N ARG A 148 -1.92 2.98 -0.17
CA ARG A 148 -2.91 4.02 -0.54
C ARG A 148 -3.63 3.68 -1.85
N ALA A 149 -2.91 3.14 -2.86
CA ALA A 149 -3.52 2.67 -4.09
C ALA A 149 -4.53 1.53 -3.85
N MET A 150 -4.20 0.56 -2.98
CA MET A 150 -5.13 -0.50 -2.60
C MET A 150 -6.35 0.04 -1.83
N LEU A 151 -6.16 1.05 -0.96
CA LEU A 151 -7.27 1.72 -0.27
C LEU A 151 -8.16 2.48 -1.25
N ALA A 152 -7.59 3.15 -2.27
CA ALA A 152 -8.38 3.79 -3.33
C ALA A 152 -9.27 2.79 -4.05
N ILE A 153 -8.73 1.59 -4.34
CA ILE A 153 -9.47 0.50 -4.98
C ILE A 153 -10.57 -0.03 -4.06
N ALA A 154 -10.22 -0.28 -2.78
CA ALA A 154 -11.13 -0.93 -1.83
C ALA A 154 -12.30 -0.04 -1.42
N LEU A 155 -12.09 1.27 -1.35
CA LEU A 155 -13.09 2.26 -0.94
C LEU A 155 -13.84 2.90 -2.12
N ASP A 156 -13.38 2.63 -3.36
CA ASP A 156 -13.87 3.29 -4.59
C ASP A 156 -13.92 4.82 -4.46
N VAL A 157 -12.85 5.40 -3.89
CA VAL A 157 -12.74 6.85 -3.70
C VAL A 157 -11.88 7.49 -4.78
N VAL A 158 -12.07 8.80 -4.96
CA VAL A 158 -11.19 9.56 -5.86
C VAL A 158 -9.74 9.46 -5.39
N PRO A 159 -8.78 9.27 -6.32
CA PRO A 159 -7.38 9.00 -5.99
C PRO A 159 -6.74 9.99 -5.01
N ASP A 160 -7.00 11.28 -5.16
CA ASP A 160 -6.49 12.32 -4.25
C ASP A 160 -6.95 12.14 -2.79
N SER A 161 -8.12 11.52 -2.55
CA SER A 161 -8.59 11.22 -1.20
C SER A 161 -7.77 10.10 -0.55
N ALA A 162 -7.33 9.12 -1.32
CA ALA A 162 -6.50 8.03 -0.81
C ALA A 162 -5.09 8.50 -0.41
N LEU A 163 -4.56 9.54 -1.06
CA LEU A 163 -3.27 10.14 -0.69
C LEU A 163 -3.25 10.75 0.71
N ARG A 164 -4.42 11.01 1.31
CA ARG A 164 -4.55 11.58 2.66
C ARG A 164 -4.39 10.55 3.79
N PHE A 165 -4.38 9.25 3.49
CA PHE A 165 -4.10 8.24 4.51
C PHE A 165 -2.65 8.32 4.97
N VAL A 166 -2.46 8.33 6.29
CA VAL A 166 -1.13 8.14 6.90
C VAL A 166 -0.84 6.64 6.94
N ILE A 167 0.31 6.25 6.41
CA ILE A 167 0.77 4.86 6.41
C ILE A 167 2.21 4.84 6.93
N ASP A 168 2.37 4.31 8.11
CA ASP A 168 3.68 4.20 8.78
C ASP A 168 4.43 2.93 8.38
N PRO A 169 5.76 2.92 8.44
CA PRO A 169 6.53 1.69 8.35
C PRO A 169 6.13 0.69 9.45
N LEU A 170 6.13 -0.61 9.12
CA LEU A 170 5.74 -1.72 10.00
C LEU A 170 4.30 -1.60 10.56
N SER A 171 3.47 -0.75 9.98
CA SER A 171 2.03 -0.77 10.26
C SER A 171 1.33 -1.86 9.45
N LEU A 172 0.13 -2.23 9.89
CA LEU A 172 -0.73 -3.21 9.23
C LEU A 172 -1.99 -2.52 8.71
N THR A 173 -2.27 -2.72 7.43
CA THR A 173 -3.53 -2.38 6.78
C THR A 173 -4.18 -3.68 6.29
N ARG A 174 -5.45 -3.91 6.61
CA ARG A 174 -6.20 -5.09 6.18
C ARG A 174 -7.39 -4.70 5.32
N ILE A 175 -7.47 -5.33 4.15
CA ILE A 175 -8.62 -5.30 3.26
C ILE A 175 -9.07 -6.74 3.00
N ASP A 176 -10.37 -6.98 2.94
CA ASP A 176 -10.92 -8.29 2.61
C ASP A 176 -11.56 -8.22 1.22
N ARG A 177 -11.32 -9.25 0.41
CA ARG A 177 -11.99 -9.46 -0.88
C ARG A 177 -13.33 -10.13 -0.63
N LEU A 178 -14.41 -9.53 -1.14
CA LEU A 178 -15.78 -10.03 -1.06
C LEU A 178 -16.28 -10.35 -2.46
N ALA A 179 -17.36 -11.12 -2.56
CA ALA A 179 -17.98 -11.46 -3.85
C ALA A 179 -18.40 -10.22 -4.67
N GLY A 180 -18.79 -9.13 -4.00
CA GLY A 180 -19.25 -7.89 -4.63
C GLY A 180 -18.30 -6.69 -4.50
N GLY A 181 -17.06 -6.90 -4.08
CA GLY A 181 -16.13 -5.77 -3.89
C GLY A 181 -15.14 -6.00 -2.76
N TRP A 182 -14.86 -4.97 -1.98
CA TRP A 182 -13.85 -4.98 -0.93
C TRP A 182 -14.40 -4.45 0.39
N ARG A 183 -13.78 -4.85 1.48
CA ARG A 183 -14.01 -4.30 2.81
C ARG A 183 -12.68 -3.86 3.42
N VAL A 184 -12.61 -2.62 3.90
CA VAL A 184 -11.47 -2.14 4.68
C VAL A 184 -11.73 -2.48 6.15
N VAL A 185 -10.88 -3.30 6.74
CA VAL A 185 -11.00 -3.77 8.14
C VAL A 185 -10.19 -2.92 9.08
N ALA A 186 -8.98 -2.55 8.67
CA ALA A 186 -8.07 -1.74 9.47
C ALA A 186 -7.10 -0.97 8.57
N VAL A 187 -6.69 0.22 9.01
CA VAL A 187 -5.70 1.03 8.31
C VAL A 187 -4.65 1.49 9.32
N ASN A 188 -3.36 1.34 8.96
CA ASN A 188 -2.23 1.87 9.70
C ASN A 188 -2.20 1.48 11.20
N THR A 189 -2.54 0.24 11.53
CA THR A 189 -2.54 -0.23 12.93
C THR A 189 -1.19 -0.81 13.33
N ARG A 190 -0.80 -0.61 14.58
CA ARG A 190 0.41 -1.18 15.20
C ARG A 190 0.08 -2.22 16.24
#